data_2f5821ed659e825af614d381a5b0a5fa
#
_entry.id   2f5821ed659e825af614d381a5b0a5fa
#
_cell.length_a   1.000
_cell.length_b   1.000
_cell.length_c   1.000
_cell.angle_alpha   90.00
_cell.angle_beta   90.00
_cell.angle_gamma   90.00
#
_symmetry.space_group_name_H-M   'P 1'
#
loop_
_entity.id
_entity.type
_entity.pdbx_description
1 polymer ?
#
loop_
_entity_poly.entity_id
_entity_poly.type
_entity_poly.pdbx_seq_one_letter_code
_entity_poly.pdbx_strand_id
1 'polypeptide(L)'
;MDKKDWILLEGLQNDGRVSFAELGRLAGMSAPAAAERVRRMEDAGIITGYRAEVDPAKLGRPLQVIIRLSVPNKDYPRFRRFLAGAQEIMECLHVSGDAAVVLRAAVADVPALEDLIRRLSPYGQTATSLVLSTFLHRRTVAG
;
A
#
# COMPACT_ATOMS: atom_id res chain seq x y z
N MET A 1 -4.08 -18.50 -15.28
CA MET A 1 -2.61 -18.27 -15.09
C MET A 1 -1.90 -19.60 -15.11
N ASP A 2 -0.84 -19.72 -15.91
CA ASP A 2 0.04 -20.88 -15.95
C ASP A 2 1.35 -20.62 -15.17
N LYS A 3 2.24 -21.62 -15.12
CA LYS A 3 3.53 -21.50 -14.42
C LYS A 3 4.39 -20.34 -14.95
N LYS A 4 4.32 -20.03 -16.25
CA LYS A 4 5.08 -18.93 -16.84
C LYS A 4 4.53 -17.57 -16.41
N ASP A 5 3.21 -17.44 -16.31
CA ASP A 5 2.58 -16.21 -15.80
C ASP A 5 3.04 -15.91 -14.36
N TRP A 6 3.14 -16.93 -13.52
CA TRP A 6 3.65 -16.79 -12.15
C TRP A 6 5.11 -16.34 -12.10
N ILE A 7 5.98 -16.86 -12.97
CA ILE A 7 7.38 -16.42 -13.08
C ILE A 7 7.46 -14.94 -13.48
N LEU A 8 6.66 -14.52 -14.46
CA LEU A 8 6.61 -13.12 -14.89
C LEU A 8 6.11 -12.20 -13.76
N LEU A 9 5.05 -12.63 -13.07
CA LEU A 9 4.45 -11.87 -11.96
C LEU A 9 5.42 -11.73 -10.78
N GLU A 10 6.14 -12.80 -10.43
CA GLU A 10 7.17 -12.77 -9.40
C GLU A 10 8.32 -11.83 -9.78
N GLY A 11 8.79 -11.89 -11.02
CA GLY A 11 9.81 -10.97 -11.54
C GLY A 11 9.40 -9.50 -11.39
N LEU A 12 8.18 -9.17 -11.78
CA LEU A 12 7.63 -7.80 -11.67
C LEU A 12 7.39 -7.37 -10.22
N GLN A 13 7.02 -8.27 -9.32
CA GLN A 13 6.87 -7.96 -7.91
C GLN A 13 8.22 -7.70 -7.21
N ASN A 14 9.29 -8.33 -7.68
CA ASN A 14 10.65 -8.12 -7.15
C ASN A 14 11.30 -6.85 -7.75
N ASP A 15 11.08 -6.60 -9.04
CA ASP A 15 11.56 -5.39 -9.73
C ASP A 15 10.54 -4.91 -10.75
N GLY A 16 9.78 -3.87 -10.38
CA GLY A 16 8.80 -3.24 -11.29
C GLY A 16 9.41 -2.54 -12.51
N ARG A 17 10.73 -2.48 -12.62
CA ARG A 17 11.47 -1.93 -13.77
C ARG A 17 12.19 -2.99 -14.60
N VAL A 18 12.03 -4.27 -14.29
CA VAL A 18 12.61 -5.37 -15.05
C VAL A 18 12.19 -5.30 -16.50
N SER A 19 13.13 -5.54 -17.43
CA SER A 19 12.85 -5.50 -18.87
C SER A 19 12.06 -6.74 -19.32
N PHE A 20 11.29 -6.61 -20.41
CA PHE A 20 10.62 -7.77 -21.01
C PHE A 20 11.61 -8.80 -21.58
N ALA A 21 12.82 -8.39 -21.96
CA ALA A 21 13.88 -9.31 -22.35
C ALA A 21 14.29 -10.19 -21.17
N GLU A 22 14.50 -9.62 -20.01
CA GLU A 22 14.86 -10.35 -18.80
C GLU A 22 13.70 -11.22 -18.29
N LEU A 23 12.48 -10.71 -18.28
CA LEU A 23 11.28 -11.48 -17.96
C LEU A 23 11.12 -12.68 -18.89
N GLY A 24 11.34 -12.48 -20.19
CA GLY A 24 11.31 -13.56 -21.19
C GLY A 24 12.37 -14.62 -20.90
N ARG A 25 13.59 -14.20 -20.56
CA ARG A 25 14.68 -15.10 -20.18
C ARG A 25 14.29 -15.95 -18.96
N LEU A 26 13.75 -15.34 -17.91
CA LEU A 26 13.32 -16.03 -16.69
C LEU A 26 12.22 -17.05 -16.95
N ALA A 27 11.25 -16.72 -17.80
CA ALA A 27 10.10 -17.57 -18.10
C ALA A 27 10.31 -18.52 -19.30
N GLY A 28 11.51 -18.50 -19.94
CA GLY A 28 11.81 -19.31 -21.11
C GLY A 28 10.91 -18.98 -22.31
N MET A 29 10.81 -17.67 -22.66
CA MET A 29 10.05 -17.16 -23.78
C MET A 29 10.70 -15.91 -24.40
N SER A 30 10.21 -15.46 -25.56
CA SER A 30 10.66 -14.23 -26.20
C SER A 30 10.16 -12.99 -25.44
N ALA A 31 10.86 -11.86 -25.57
CA ALA A 31 10.43 -10.59 -24.98
C ALA A 31 9.02 -10.14 -25.43
N PRO A 32 8.65 -10.24 -26.74
CA PRO A 32 7.28 -9.95 -27.17
C PRO A 32 6.24 -10.87 -26.53
N ALA A 33 6.54 -12.16 -26.36
CA ALA A 33 5.62 -13.09 -25.68
C ALA A 33 5.45 -12.77 -24.20
N ALA A 34 6.53 -12.37 -23.51
CA ALA A 34 6.46 -11.90 -22.13
C ALA A 34 5.62 -10.63 -22.02
N ALA A 35 5.85 -9.64 -22.90
CA ALA A 35 5.08 -8.40 -22.91
C ALA A 35 3.59 -8.64 -23.15
N GLU A 36 3.21 -9.52 -24.04
CA GLU A 36 1.82 -9.87 -24.32
C GLU A 36 1.14 -10.53 -23.10
N ARG A 37 1.86 -11.41 -22.39
CA ARG A 37 1.34 -12.04 -21.18
C ARG A 37 1.16 -11.03 -20.04
N VAL A 38 2.13 -10.12 -19.85
CA VAL A 38 2.03 -9.05 -18.84
C VAL A 38 0.83 -8.17 -19.14
N ARG A 39 0.64 -7.72 -20.40
CA ARG A 39 -0.52 -6.93 -20.80
C ARG A 39 -1.85 -7.63 -20.49
N ARG A 40 -1.95 -8.94 -20.74
CA ARG A 40 -3.16 -9.70 -20.39
C ARG A 40 -3.41 -9.74 -18.88
N MET A 41 -2.36 -9.79 -18.06
CA MET A 41 -2.50 -9.72 -16.59
C MET A 41 -2.91 -8.32 -16.11
N GLU A 42 -2.46 -7.26 -16.80
CA GLU A 42 -2.89 -5.88 -16.57
C GLU A 42 -4.37 -5.71 -16.95
N ASP A 43 -4.77 -6.14 -18.14
CA ASP A 43 -6.16 -6.08 -18.65
C ASP A 43 -7.12 -6.87 -17.76
N ALA A 44 -6.67 -7.98 -17.21
CA ALA A 44 -7.43 -8.80 -16.27
C ALA A 44 -7.45 -8.23 -14.82
N GLY A 45 -6.76 -7.13 -14.56
CA GLY A 45 -6.67 -6.52 -13.23
C GLY A 45 -5.88 -7.34 -12.21
N ILE A 46 -5.09 -8.32 -12.66
CA ILE A 46 -4.16 -9.08 -11.80
C ILE A 46 -3.01 -8.17 -11.38
N ILE A 47 -2.45 -7.43 -12.34
CA ILE A 47 -1.51 -6.35 -12.09
C ILE A 47 -2.32 -5.06 -12.03
N THR A 48 -2.39 -4.45 -10.86
CA THR A 48 -3.20 -3.25 -10.62
C THR A 48 -2.43 -1.95 -10.81
N GLY A 49 -1.13 -2.03 -11.05
CA GLY A 49 -0.28 -0.88 -11.31
C GLY A 49 1.16 -1.08 -10.86
N TYR A 50 1.97 -0.06 -11.14
CA TYR A 50 3.40 0.01 -10.80
C TYR A 50 3.65 1.30 -10.03
N ARG A 51 4.48 1.25 -9.02
CA ARG A 51 4.85 2.44 -8.23
C ARG A 51 6.23 2.29 -7.63
N ALA A 52 6.92 3.42 -7.42
CA ALA A 52 8.13 3.45 -6.63
C ALA A 52 7.81 3.23 -5.14
N GLU A 53 8.60 2.40 -4.48
CA GLU A 53 8.62 2.37 -3.01
C GLU A 53 9.58 3.45 -2.52
N VAL A 54 9.12 4.25 -1.57
CA VAL A 54 9.91 5.35 -0.98
C VAL A 54 9.99 5.17 0.53
N ASP A 55 11.12 5.57 1.11
CA ASP A 55 11.30 5.61 2.55
C ASP A 55 10.76 6.95 3.10
N PRO A 56 9.66 6.94 3.87
CA PRO A 56 9.09 8.18 4.42
C PRO A 56 10.07 8.93 5.32
N ALA A 57 10.97 8.23 6.00
CA ALA A 57 11.96 8.85 6.87
C ALA A 57 12.93 9.74 6.07
N LYS A 58 13.32 9.32 4.87
CA LYS A 58 14.15 10.10 3.95
C LYS A 58 13.44 11.33 3.38
N LEU A 59 12.11 11.33 3.46
CA LEU A 59 11.25 12.44 3.05
C LEU A 59 10.79 13.32 4.23
N GLY A 60 11.48 13.23 5.38
CA GLY A 60 11.19 14.04 6.57
C GLY A 60 10.01 13.55 7.41
N ARG A 61 9.57 12.29 7.24
CA ARG A 61 8.48 11.66 7.99
C ARG A 61 8.93 10.37 8.68
N PRO A 62 9.83 10.46 9.69
CA PRO A 62 10.42 9.26 10.31
C PRO A 62 9.47 8.52 11.24
N LEU A 63 8.43 9.17 11.79
CA LEU A 63 7.50 8.52 12.69
C LEU A 63 6.38 7.83 11.90
N GLN A 64 6.41 6.51 11.86
CA GLN A 64 5.34 5.70 11.30
C GLN A 64 4.42 5.22 12.40
N VAL A 65 3.11 5.34 12.17
CA VAL A 65 2.08 5.00 13.14
C VAL A 65 0.96 4.18 12.52
N ILE A 66 0.36 3.33 13.34
CA ILE A 66 -0.90 2.64 13.06
C ILE A 66 -1.96 3.26 13.96
N ILE A 67 -3.02 3.77 13.37
CA ILE A 67 -4.14 4.38 14.10
C ILE A 67 -5.39 3.56 13.83
N ARG A 68 -6.00 3.06 14.88
CA ARG A 68 -7.31 2.43 14.84
C ARG A 68 -8.37 3.46 15.19
N LEU A 69 -9.43 3.50 14.42
CA LEU A 69 -10.49 4.49 14.54
C LEU A 69 -11.86 3.84 14.32
N SER A 70 -12.78 4.05 15.25
CA SER A 70 -14.16 3.61 15.07
C SER A 70 -14.98 4.77 14.49
N VAL A 71 -15.25 4.70 13.19
CA VAL A 71 -16.04 5.71 12.46
C VAL A 71 -17.48 5.21 12.30
N PRO A 72 -18.50 5.97 12.75
CA PRO A 72 -19.90 5.62 12.48
C PRO A 72 -20.19 5.61 10.98
N ASN A 73 -21.02 4.68 10.51
CA ASN A 73 -21.34 4.51 9.08
C ASN A 73 -21.85 5.80 8.43
N LYS A 74 -22.66 6.60 9.17
CA LYS A 74 -23.18 7.88 8.69
C LYS A 74 -22.09 8.91 8.37
N ASP A 75 -20.90 8.79 8.99
CA ASP A 75 -19.80 9.72 8.83
C ASP A 75 -18.79 9.29 7.73
N TYR A 76 -18.94 8.11 7.13
CA TYR A 76 -18.04 7.63 6.07
C TYR A 76 -17.87 8.60 4.90
N PRO A 77 -18.90 9.25 4.35
CA PRO A 77 -18.70 10.19 3.24
C PRO A 77 -17.86 11.40 3.65
N ARG A 78 -18.06 11.92 4.86
CA ARG A 78 -17.30 13.04 5.43
C ARG A 78 -15.84 12.60 5.72
N PHE A 79 -15.66 11.41 6.29
CA PHE A 79 -14.35 10.83 6.57
C PHE A 79 -13.53 10.60 5.30
N ARG A 80 -14.13 10.08 4.22
CA ARG A 80 -13.45 9.93 2.92
C ARG A 80 -12.96 11.26 2.35
N ARG A 81 -13.74 12.34 2.50
CA ARG A 81 -13.29 13.68 2.10
C ARG A 81 -12.09 14.17 2.93
N PHE A 82 -12.10 13.90 4.22
CA PHE A 82 -10.95 14.19 5.08
C PHE A 82 -9.69 13.44 4.62
N LEU A 83 -9.80 12.14 4.32
CA LEU A 83 -8.67 11.32 3.84
C LEU A 83 -8.05 11.87 2.56
N ALA A 84 -8.85 12.42 1.66
CA ALA A 84 -8.34 13.00 0.41
C ALA A 84 -7.39 14.19 0.63
N GLY A 85 -7.49 14.88 1.76
CA GLY A 85 -6.63 16.02 2.12
C GLY A 85 -5.53 15.68 3.14
N ALA A 86 -5.60 14.53 3.79
CA ALA A 86 -4.65 14.14 4.85
C ALA A 86 -3.46 13.37 4.28
N GLN A 87 -2.47 14.10 3.75
CA GLN A 87 -1.31 13.53 3.05
C GLN A 87 -0.38 12.70 3.94
N GLU A 88 -0.49 12.80 5.25
CA GLU A 88 0.25 11.98 6.21
C GLU A 88 -0.26 10.53 6.24
N ILE A 89 -1.52 10.33 5.85
CA ILE A 89 -2.16 9.01 5.81
C ILE A 89 -1.81 8.33 4.49
N MET A 90 -1.03 7.27 4.58
CA MET A 90 -0.55 6.52 3.41
C MET A 90 -1.51 5.39 3.01
N GLU A 91 -2.28 4.87 3.97
CA GLU A 91 -3.22 3.77 3.75
C GLU A 91 -4.38 3.87 4.74
N CYS A 92 -5.56 3.52 4.29
CA CYS A 92 -6.76 3.44 5.12
C CYS A 92 -7.53 2.17 4.75
N LEU A 93 -7.67 1.27 5.71
CA LEU A 93 -8.37 0.01 5.56
C LEU A 93 -9.68 0.03 6.35
N HIS A 94 -10.79 -0.33 5.71
CA HIS A 94 -12.02 -0.66 6.41
C HIS A 94 -11.96 -2.14 6.81
N VAL A 95 -12.09 -2.41 8.08
CA VAL A 95 -11.91 -3.76 8.63
C VAL A 95 -13.15 -4.20 9.41
N SER A 96 -13.29 -5.51 9.57
CA SER A 96 -14.28 -6.09 10.50
C SER A 96 -13.77 -6.02 11.94
N GLY A 97 -14.66 -6.06 12.92
CA GLY A 97 -14.36 -6.02 14.34
C GLY A 97 -14.63 -4.65 14.98
N ASP A 98 -14.11 -4.44 16.19
CA ASP A 98 -14.42 -3.27 17.04
C ASP A 98 -13.89 -1.94 16.47
N ALA A 99 -12.77 -1.98 15.74
CA ALA A 99 -12.24 -0.82 15.02
C ALA A 99 -12.66 -0.91 13.56
N ALA A 100 -13.55 -0.01 13.11
CA ALA A 100 -14.02 -0.01 11.73
C ALA A 100 -12.92 0.36 10.71
N VAL A 101 -11.89 1.11 11.13
CA VAL A 101 -10.86 1.67 10.27
C VAL A 101 -9.48 1.51 10.89
N VAL A 102 -8.52 1.10 10.06
CA VAL A 102 -7.09 1.06 10.40
C VAL A 102 -6.34 1.95 9.41
N LEU A 103 -5.61 2.91 9.95
CA LEU A 103 -4.81 3.86 9.18
C LEU A 103 -3.32 3.54 9.36
N ARG A 104 -2.55 3.66 8.28
CA ARG A 104 -1.10 3.80 8.33
C ARG A 104 -0.73 5.22 7.96
N ALA A 105 0.02 5.88 8.83
CA ALA A 105 0.46 7.25 8.59
C ALA A 105 1.96 7.39 8.87
N ALA A 106 2.56 8.40 8.25
CA ALA A 106 3.93 8.82 8.51
C ALA A 106 3.96 10.34 8.74
N VAL A 107 4.53 10.76 9.86
CA VAL A 107 4.60 12.16 10.29
C VAL A 107 6.02 12.55 10.66
N ALA A 108 6.28 13.86 10.68
CA ALA A 108 7.62 14.40 10.93
C ALA A 108 8.07 14.18 12.39
N ASP A 109 7.17 14.40 13.33
CA ASP A 109 7.48 14.44 14.76
C ASP A 109 6.21 14.20 15.61
N VAL A 110 6.37 14.24 16.93
CA VAL A 110 5.26 14.07 17.88
C VAL A 110 4.22 15.19 17.76
N PRO A 111 4.57 16.49 17.66
CA PRO A 111 3.58 17.55 17.43
C PRO A 111 2.74 17.34 16.16
N ALA A 112 3.34 16.88 15.06
CA ALA A 112 2.61 16.54 13.83
C ALA A 112 1.67 15.34 14.03
N LEU A 113 2.07 14.36 14.85
CA LEU A 113 1.19 13.25 15.23
C LEU A 113 0.00 13.73 16.08
N GLU A 114 0.23 14.58 17.06
CA GLU A 114 -0.83 15.15 17.89
C GLU A 114 -1.83 15.96 17.04
N ASP A 115 -1.35 16.73 16.07
CA ASP A 115 -2.21 17.44 15.11
C ASP A 115 -3.06 16.46 14.28
N LEU A 116 -2.47 15.40 13.77
CA LEU A 116 -3.21 14.38 13.01
C LEU A 116 -4.31 13.73 13.88
N ILE A 117 -3.99 13.35 15.12
CA ILE A 117 -4.94 12.75 16.07
C ILE A 117 -6.08 13.75 16.37
N ARG A 118 -5.75 15.01 16.58
CA ARG A 118 -6.75 16.08 16.82
C ARG A 118 -7.70 16.22 15.62
N ARG A 119 -7.20 16.17 14.40
CA ARG A 119 -8.02 16.23 13.17
C ARG A 119 -8.86 14.96 12.93
N LEU A 120 -8.44 13.81 13.47
CA LEU A 120 -9.20 12.55 13.43
C LEU A 120 -10.30 12.48 14.51
N SER A 121 -10.13 13.16 15.64
CA SER A 121 -11.03 13.08 16.80
C SER A 121 -12.52 13.37 16.49
N PRO A 122 -12.89 14.26 15.53
CA PRO A 122 -14.30 14.49 15.18
C PRO A 122 -14.98 13.28 14.53
N TYR A 123 -14.22 12.28 14.07
CA TYR A 123 -14.75 11.09 13.40
C TYR A 123 -14.91 9.89 14.34
N GLY A 124 -14.25 9.91 15.48
CA GLY A 124 -14.35 8.85 16.49
C GLY A 124 -13.13 8.77 17.39
N GLN A 125 -13.19 7.83 18.32
CA GLN A 125 -12.09 7.57 19.25
C GLN A 125 -10.93 6.89 18.52
N THR A 126 -9.71 7.39 18.72
CA THR A 126 -8.48 6.87 18.15
C THR A 126 -7.70 6.04 19.17
N ALA A 127 -7.06 4.98 18.68
CA ALA A 127 -6.01 4.25 19.40
C ALA A 127 -4.76 4.19 18.50
N THR A 128 -3.68 4.83 18.94
CA THR A 128 -2.46 5.00 18.14
C THR A 128 -1.34 4.11 18.65
N SER A 129 -0.66 3.42 17.75
CA SER A 129 0.55 2.62 18.01
C SER A 129 1.70 3.14 17.16
N LEU A 130 2.85 3.40 17.78
CA LEU A 130 4.08 3.72 17.07
C LEU A 130 4.69 2.45 16.48
N VAL A 131 5.08 2.47 15.21
CA VAL A 131 5.83 1.38 14.59
C VAL A 131 7.28 1.46 15.05
N LEU A 132 7.72 0.50 15.85
CA LEU A 132 9.09 0.46 16.38
C LEU A 132 10.06 -0.16 15.37
N SER A 133 9.63 -1.20 14.66
CA SER A 133 10.38 -1.88 13.60
C SER A 133 9.46 -2.67 12.69
N THR A 134 9.95 -3.03 11.51
CA THR A 134 9.22 -3.86 10.55
C THR A 134 9.93 -5.20 10.40
N PHE A 135 9.28 -6.28 10.84
CA PHE A 135 9.85 -7.62 10.74
C PHE A 135 9.76 -8.22 9.33
N LEU A 136 8.73 -7.82 8.58
CA LEU A 136 8.53 -8.24 7.20
C LEU A 136 7.95 -7.04 6.42
N HIS A 137 8.69 -6.54 5.47
CA HIS A 137 8.28 -5.34 4.72
C HIS A 137 7.15 -5.68 3.73
N ARG A 138 7.43 -6.54 2.79
CA ARG A 138 6.47 -7.10 1.83
C ARG A 138 6.95 -8.46 1.37
N ARG A 139 6.01 -9.31 1.02
CA ARG A 139 6.28 -10.58 0.37
C ARG A 139 5.56 -10.62 -0.97
N THR A 140 6.20 -11.20 -1.98
CA THR A 140 5.54 -11.47 -3.26
C THR A 140 4.39 -12.46 -3.05
N VAL A 141 3.30 -12.23 -3.78
CA VAL A 141 2.23 -13.22 -3.87
C VAL A 141 2.71 -14.31 -4.84
N ALA A 142 2.84 -15.52 -4.33
CA ALA A 142 3.26 -16.70 -5.09
C ALA A 142 2.08 -17.60 -5.41
N GLY A 143 2.19 -18.38 -6.49
CA GLY A 143 1.22 -19.39 -6.91
C GLY A 143 1.70 -20.81 -6.67
#